data_d9a7506b31a7545d07637880d9aec8d3
#
_entry.id   d9a7506b31a7545d07637880d9aec8d3
#
_cell.length_a   1.000
_cell.length_b   1.000
_cell.length_c   1.000
_cell.angle_alpha   90.00
_cell.angle_beta   90.00
_cell.angle_gamma   90.00
#
_symmetry.space_group_name_H-M   'P 1'
#
loop_
_entity.id
_entity.type
_entity.pdbx_description
1 polymer ?
#
loop_
_entity_poly.entity_id
_entity_poly.type
_entity_poly.pdbx_seq_one_letter_code
_entity_poly.pdbx_strand_id
1 'polypeptide(L)'
;MMEAPEQVVRGKKSLHISMEYEVHSDFRVQCFKKGLSMQEVLAEFARRVGQESNDVIRIMDQLVKDKQVKAVKKYTKTDVDDIYAMLEEHDPLKED
;
A
#
# COMPACT_ATOMS: atom_id res chain seq x y z
N MET A 1 -10.16 11.64 28.86
CA MET A 1 -9.70 11.78 28.45
C MET A 1 -9.43 11.88 27.95
N MET A 2 -9.47 11.73 27.96
CA MET A 2 -9.06 11.76 27.42
C MET A 2 -8.67 11.89 26.88
N GLU A 3 -8.63 11.84 26.96
CA GLU A 3 -8.06 11.95 26.40
C GLU A 3 -7.47 11.83 25.89
N ALA A 4 -7.26 11.68 26.19
CA ALA A 4 -6.60 11.64 25.65
C ALA A 4 -6.30 11.28 25.05
N PRO A 5 -6.30 10.84 25.36
CA PRO A 5 -5.61 10.32 24.44
C PRO A 5 -6.02 10.63 23.13
N GLU A 6 -6.90 11.02 22.99
CA GLU A 6 -7.20 11.33 21.84
C GLU A 6 -6.45 12.33 21.34
N GLN A 7 -5.86 12.98 22.14
CA GLN A 7 -5.02 13.86 21.72
C GLN A 7 -3.88 13.30 21.18
N VAL A 8 -3.58 12.28 21.71
CA VAL A 8 -2.55 11.53 21.22
C VAL A 8 -2.80 11.24 19.84
N VAL A 9 -3.99 10.94 19.61
CA VAL A 9 -4.35 10.61 18.36
C VAL A 9 -4.17 11.70 17.42
N ARG A 10 -4.07 12.88 17.89
CA ARG A 10 -3.88 13.96 17.00
C ARG A 10 -2.47 14.17 16.62
N GLY A 11 -1.55 13.49 17.24
CA GLY A 11 -0.16 13.60 16.88
C GLY A 11 0.08 12.99 15.53
N LYS A 12 1.20 13.35 14.93
CA LYS A 12 1.59 12.80 13.66
C LYS A 12 2.40 11.56 13.85
N LYS A 13 2.25 10.61 12.97
CA LYS A 13 3.07 9.41 12.98
C LYS A 13 3.89 9.35 11.72
N SER A 14 5.06 8.77 11.84
CA SER A 14 5.95 8.66 10.70
C SER A 14 5.78 7.32 10.02
N LEU A 15 5.99 7.33 8.72
CA LEU A 15 5.91 6.13 7.92
C LEU A 15 7.13 6.08 7.05
N HIS A 16 7.82 4.96 7.06
CA HIS A 16 9.02 4.79 6.25
C HIS A 16 8.70 3.88 5.09
N ILE A 17 8.94 4.36 3.88
CA ILE A 17 8.61 3.63 2.67
C ILE A 17 9.83 3.45 1.81
N SER A 18 10.03 2.23 1.32
CA SER A 18 11.09 1.97 0.36
C SER A 18 10.45 1.73 -1.00
N MET A 19 11.11 2.17 -2.05
CA MET A 19 10.62 1.93 -3.39
C MET A 19 11.81 1.88 -4.33
N GLU A 20 11.58 1.39 -5.52
CA GLU A 20 12.65 1.27 -6.48
C GLU A 20 13.17 2.64 -6.85
N TYR A 21 14.44 2.68 -7.18
CA TYR A 21 15.11 3.95 -7.46
C TYR A 21 14.39 4.75 -8.54
N GLU A 22 14.03 4.09 -9.62
CA GLU A 22 13.38 4.79 -10.73
C GLU A 22 12.02 5.34 -10.34
N VAL A 23 11.29 4.55 -9.56
CA VAL A 23 9.97 4.99 -9.10
C VAL A 23 10.12 6.21 -8.20
N HIS A 24 11.11 6.16 -7.32
CA HIS A 24 11.36 7.27 -6.42
C HIS A 24 11.73 8.54 -7.20
N SER A 25 12.60 8.38 -8.21
CA SER A 25 13.02 9.52 -9.02
C SER A 25 11.85 10.13 -9.78
N ASP A 26 11.06 9.30 -10.42
CA ASP A 26 9.93 9.78 -11.19
C ASP A 26 8.91 10.49 -10.31
N PHE A 27 8.67 9.92 -9.14
CA PHE A 27 7.75 10.49 -8.19
C PHE A 27 8.25 11.87 -7.75
N ARG A 28 9.53 11.95 -7.45
CA ARG A 28 10.13 13.20 -7.00
C ARG A 28 10.03 14.28 -8.06
N VAL A 29 10.29 13.91 -9.33
CA VAL A 29 10.23 14.86 -10.42
C VAL A 29 8.81 15.39 -10.58
N GLN A 30 7.83 14.52 -10.51
CA GLN A 30 6.45 14.96 -10.64
C GLN A 30 6.05 15.90 -9.53
N CYS A 31 6.48 15.61 -8.32
CA CYS A 31 6.18 16.48 -7.20
C CYS A 31 6.82 17.84 -7.40
N PHE A 32 8.06 17.85 -7.87
CA PHE A 32 8.78 19.09 -8.10
C PHE A 32 8.07 19.92 -9.14
N LYS A 33 7.63 19.30 -10.21
CA LYS A 33 6.95 20.02 -11.28
C LYS A 33 5.69 20.72 -10.79
N LYS A 34 5.03 20.13 -9.81
CA LYS A 34 3.79 20.68 -9.31
C LYS A 34 3.95 21.50 -8.05
N GLY A 35 5.19 21.68 -7.61
CA GLY A 35 5.43 22.48 -6.41
C GLY A 35 4.97 21.80 -5.13
N LEU A 36 4.97 20.48 -5.11
CA LEU A 36 4.53 19.73 -3.96
C LEU A 36 5.68 18.93 -3.36
N SER A 37 5.60 18.66 -2.06
CA SER A 37 6.59 17.79 -1.46
C SER A 37 6.11 16.37 -1.57
N MET A 38 7.05 15.43 -1.56
CA MET A 38 6.69 14.03 -1.63
C MET A 38 5.86 13.63 -0.42
N GLN A 39 6.19 14.22 0.73
CA GLN A 39 5.47 13.92 1.95
C GLN A 39 4.01 14.33 1.88
N GLU A 40 3.74 15.53 1.38
CA GLU A 40 2.35 15.98 1.34
C GLU A 40 1.54 15.19 0.32
N VAL A 41 2.18 14.76 -0.77
CA VAL A 41 1.47 13.95 -1.76
C VAL A 41 1.12 12.59 -1.18
N LEU A 42 2.07 11.96 -0.51
CA LEU A 42 1.82 10.66 0.09
C LEU A 42 0.80 10.75 1.21
N ALA A 43 0.87 11.81 2.00
CA ALA A 43 -0.10 11.99 3.09
C ALA A 43 -1.50 12.16 2.54
N GLU A 44 -1.62 12.88 1.42
CA GLU A 44 -2.92 13.09 0.81
C GLU A 44 -3.47 11.78 0.24
N PHE A 45 -2.60 10.98 -0.38
CA PHE A 45 -3.02 9.69 -0.89
C PHE A 45 -3.51 8.81 0.27
N ALA A 46 -2.76 8.80 1.37
CA ALA A 46 -3.15 8.01 2.52
C ALA A 46 -4.51 8.45 3.07
N ARG A 47 -4.73 9.75 3.10
CA ARG A 47 -5.99 10.27 3.58
C ARG A 47 -7.14 9.81 2.71
N ARG A 48 -6.94 9.83 1.39
CA ARG A 48 -7.98 9.39 0.47
C ARG A 48 -8.24 7.89 0.57
N VAL A 49 -7.20 7.12 0.84
CA VAL A 49 -7.39 5.70 1.05
C VAL A 49 -8.30 5.47 2.25
N GLY A 50 -8.05 6.21 3.33
CA GLY A 50 -8.87 6.08 4.52
C GLY A 50 -10.31 6.49 4.31
N GLN A 51 -10.54 7.39 3.35
CA GLN A 51 -11.89 7.83 3.02
C GLN A 51 -12.55 6.98 1.95
N GLU A 52 -11.82 5.95 1.50
CA GLU A 52 -12.34 5.04 0.48
C GLU A 52 -12.69 5.76 -0.83
N SER A 53 -11.86 6.72 -1.16
CA SER A 53 -12.02 7.44 -2.40
C SER A 53 -11.85 6.48 -3.58
N ASN A 54 -12.71 6.59 -4.57
CA ASN A 54 -12.69 5.67 -5.70
C ASN A 54 -11.35 5.64 -6.42
N ASP A 55 -10.71 6.80 -6.50
CA ASP A 55 -9.43 6.89 -7.22
C ASP A 55 -8.37 5.96 -6.64
N VAL A 56 -8.22 6.01 -5.32
CA VAL A 56 -7.17 5.23 -4.67
C VAL A 56 -7.62 3.80 -4.42
N ILE A 57 -8.89 3.58 -4.18
CA ILE A 57 -9.39 2.23 -3.98
C ILE A 57 -9.20 1.41 -5.24
N ARG A 58 -9.36 2.03 -6.39
CA ARG A 58 -9.13 1.32 -7.65
C ARG A 58 -7.68 0.86 -7.75
N ILE A 59 -6.75 1.69 -7.30
CA ILE A 59 -5.34 1.32 -7.30
C ILE A 59 -5.10 0.16 -6.34
N MET A 60 -5.73 0.18 -5.19
CA MET A 60 -5.58 -0.90 -4.23
C MET A 60 -6.14 -2.20 -4.77
N ASP A 61 -7.29 -2.13 -5.44
CA ASP A 61 -7.87 -3.32 -6.03
C ASP A 61 -6.96 -3.90 -7.09
N GLN A 62 -6.32 -3.04 -7.86
CA GLN A 62 -5.39 -3.51 -8.87
C GLN A 62 -4.19 -4.20 -8.23
N LEU A 63 -3.71 -3.66 -7.12
CA LEU A 63 -2.60 -4.28 -6.39
C LEU A 63 -2.98 -5.67 -5.90
N VAL A 64 -4.20 -5.81 -5.42
CA VAL A 64 -4.66 -7.11 -4.95
C VAL A 64 -4.64 -8.11 -6.09
N LYS A 65 -5.15 -7.70 -7.26
CA LYS A 65 -5.16 -8.57 -8.42
C LYS A 65 -3.75 -8.93 -8.85
N ASP A 66 -2.86 -7.96 -8.85
CA ASP A 66 -1.49 -8.19 -9.26
C ASP A 66 -0.80 -9.19 -8.35
N LYS A 67 -1.05 -9.10 -7.07
CA LYS A 67 -0.47 -10.03 -6.13
C LYS A 67 -0.98 -11.45 -6.38
N GLN A 68 -2.26 -11.58 -6.66
CA GLN A 68 -2.83 -12.88 -6.94
C GLN A 68 -2.24 -13.49 -8.20
N VAL A 69 -2.10 -12.68 -9.23
CA VAL A 69 -1.54 -13.16 -10.49
C VAL A 69 -0.10 -13.59 -10.29
N LYS A 70 0.68 -12.81 -9.56
CA LYS A 70 2.07 -13.14 -9.32
C LYS A 70 2.20 -14.42 -8.53
N ALA A 71 1.36 -14.59 -7.55
CA ALA A 71 1.40 -15.81 -6.74
C ALA A 71 1.12 -17.03 -7.59
N VAL A 72 0.11 -16.93 -8.44
CA VAL A 72 -0.23 -18.06 -9.31
C VAL A 72 0.90 -18.34 -10.28
N LYS A 73 1.43 -17.30 -10.92
CA LYS A 73 2.51 -17.49 -11.86
C LYS A 73 3.73 -18.11 -11.21
N LYS A 74 4.04 -17.67 -10.03
CA LYS A 74 5.22 -18.15 -9.35
C LYS A 74 5.13 -19.65 -9.07
N TYR A 75 3.95 -20.13 -8.80
CA TYR A 75 3.77 -21.53 -8.41
C TYR A 75 3.09 -22.40 -9.43
N THR A 76 2.94 -21.91 -10.66
CA THR A 76 2.25 -22.72 -11.66
C THR A 76 3.03 -23.95 -12.05
N LYS A 77 4.33 -23.94 -11.84
CA LYS A 77 5.14 -25.08 -12.20
C LYS A 77 5.27 -26.07 -11.08
N THR A 78 4.73 -25.79 -9.93
CA THR A 78 4.86 -26.66 -8.82
C THR A 78 3.58 -27.42 -8.61
N ASP A 79 3.56 -28.18 -7.57
CA ASP A 79 2.43 -28.97 -7.19
C ASP A 79 1.25 -28.07 -6.88
N VAL A 80 0.09 -28.50 -7.31
CA VAL A 80 -1.12 -27.75 -7.04
C VAL A 80 -1.35 -27.64 -5.54
N ASP A 81 -1.00 -28.67 -4.80
CA ASP A 81 -1.15 -28.65 -3.36
C ASP A 81 -0.32 -27.54 -2.74
N ASP A 82 0.86 -27.32 -3.28
CA ASP A 82 1.72 -26.26 -2.79
C ASP A 82 1.07 -24.89 -3.02
N ILE A 83 0.41 -24.75 -4.14
CA ILE A 83 -0.25 -23.49 -4.45
C ILE A 83 -1.34 -23.21 -3.45
N TYR A 84 -2.13 -24.22 -3.14
CA TYR A 84 -3.20 -24.03 -2.17
C TYR A 84 -2.64 -23.72 -0.79
N ALA A 85 -1.59 -24.39 -0.41
CA ALA A 85 -0.97 -24.13 0.88
C ALA A 85 -0.46 -22.70 0.95
N MET A 86 0.13 -22.24 -0.15
CA MET A 86 0.63 -20.89 -0.20
C MET A 86 -0.49 -19.88 -0.04
N LEU A 87 -1.60 -20.09 -0.73
CA LEU A 87 -2.71 -19.17 -0.66
C LEU A 87 -3.28 -19.09 0.75
N GLU A 88 -3.30 -20.20 1.44
CA GLU A 88 -3.76 -20.20 2.80
C GLU A 88 -2.84 -19.44 3.71
N GLU A 89 -1.55 -19.62 3.52
CA GLU A 89 -0.58 -18.94 4.35
C GLU A 89 -0.59 -17.45 4.13
N HIS A 90 -0.98 -17.03 2.97
CA HIS A 90 -0.97 -15.61 2.64
C HIS A 90 -2.36 -14.99 2.68
N ASP A 91 -3.21 -15.56 3.46
CA ASP A 91 -4.53 -15.03 3.66
C ASP A 91 -4.40 -13.62 4.20
N PRO A 92 -4.93 -12.62 3.52
CA PRO A 92 -4.80 -11.24 3.97
C PRO A 92 -5.37 -11.00 5.35
N LEU A 93 -6.34 -11.79 5.74
CA LEU A 93 -6.93 -11.64 7.04
C LEU A 93 -6.00 -12.08 8.15
N LYS A 94 -5.04 -12.90 7.83
CA LYS A 94 -4.09 -13.35 8.82
C LYS A 94 -2.94 -12.42 8.95
N GLU A 95 -2.60 -11.74 7.90
CA GLU A 95 -1.44 -10.94 7.95
C GLU A 95 -1.54 -9.69 8.66
N ASP A 96 -2.41 -9.10 8.60
CA ASP A 96 -2.47 -7.88 9.27
C ASP A 96 -1.39 -7.24 9.55
#